data_8dc1f0ceadb670137ccb450bf77d688e
#
_entry.id   8dc1f0ceadb670137ccb450bf77d688e
#
_cell.length_a   1.000
_cell.length_b   1.000
_cell.length_c   1.000
_cell.angle_alpha   90.00
_cell.angle_beta   90.00
_cell.angle_gamma   90.00
#
_symmetry.space_group_name_H-M   'P 1'
#
loop_
_entity.id
_entity.type
_entity.pdbx_description
1 polymer ?
#
loop_
_entity_poly.entity_id
_entity_poly.type
_entity_poly.pdbx_seq_one_letter_code
_entity_poly.pdbx_strand_id
1 'polypeptide(L)'
;MLTRAHIRSVLLVFFVLTYAVLTYAAAAEKTNDSSTVPTYRSIVSQVQVTFFATDENNRPVAALTKSDFAVVDNGLVIRIFRSFTAADENALDVVALVDLSESVAPRFRVAIREVEQLVAREQSIADDNVAVLYFGAESGGTSGAASGEIRPAILCSSGCRASDSVSSLLTVKGGGATPLLDALIFASDFISHHRRAGARPVLILFSDGNDTISLHSAREALEAVVAGGALVYSVDTGKPANPSAGSMFLRQVSDASGGRYFSLQDGVANVMSAVLEDLRASYVVTYDLPSQQAGFHSLCLMPTHNLNLTFHSRNGYYYEPSLR
;
A
#
# COMPACT_ATOMS: atom_id res chain seq x y z
N MET A 1 34.31 -64.98 -58.23
CA MET A 1 34.31 -63.80 -59.12
C MET A 1 32.86 -63.33 -59.29
N LEU A 2 32.46 -62.37 -58.51
CA LEU A 2 31.14 -61.74 -58.69
C LEU A 2 31.21 -60.76 -59.87
N THR A 3 30.35 -61.00 -60.85
CA THR A 3 30.33 -60.22 -62.09
C THR A 3 29.87 -58.75 -61.82
N ARG A 4 30.42 -57.76 -62.55
CA ARG A 4 30.08 -56.32 -62.42
C ARG A 4 28.60 -55.98 -62.48
N ALA A 5 27.75 -56.91 -63.02
CA ALA A 5 26.32 -56.77 -63.07
C ALA A 5 25.64 -56.93 -61.70
N HIS A 6 26.12 -57.85 -60.86
CA HIS A 6 25.56 -58.07 -59.52
C HIS A 6 25.86 -56.93 -58.53
N ILE A 7 27.03 -56.27 -58.67
CA ILE A 7 27.37 -55.14 -57.85
C ILE A 7 26.50 -53.91 -58.13
N ARG A 8 26.12 -53.69 -59.42
CA ARG A 8 25.25 -52.58 -59.80
C ARG A 8 23.80 -52.83 -59.31
N SER A 9 23.30 -54.03 -59.31
CA SER A 9 21.96 -54.35 -58.82
C SER A 9 21.89 -54.24 -57.28
N VAL A 10 22.89 -54.65 -56.56
CA VAL A 10 22.91 -54.49 -55.10
C VAL A 10 23.02 -53.02 -54.65
N LEU A 11 23.82 -52.22 -55.38
CA LEU A 11 23.89 -50.77 -55.11
C LEU A 11 22.59 -50.04 -55.44
N LEU A 12 21.88 -50.43 -56.47
CA LEU A 12 20.60 -49.81 -56.83
C LEU A 12 19.50 -50.13 -55.80
N VAL A 13 19.46 -51.40 -55.31
CA VAL A 13 18.52 -51.80 -54.24
C VAL A 13 18.81 -51.09 -52.92
N PHE A 14 20.09 -50.88 -52.59
CA PHE A 14 20.46 -50.14 -51.38
C PHE A 14 20.09 -48.68 -51.50
N PHE A 15 20.23 -48.07 -52.69
CA PHE A 15 19.88 -46.65 -52.90
C PHE A 15 18.35 -46.42 -52.88
N VAL A 16 17.56 -47.34 -53.38
CA VAL A 16 16.09 -47.31 -53.34
C VAL A 16 15.58 -47.54 -51.91
N LEU A 17 16.17 -48.45 -51.15
CA LEU A 17 15.81 -48.68 -49.76
C LEU A 17 16.18 -47.50 -48.87
N THR A 18 17.32 -46.85 -49.03
CA THR A 18 17.69 -45.66 -48.28
C THR A 18 16.81 -44.45 -48.61
N TYR A 19 16.39 -44.32 -49.89
CA TYR A 19 15.49 -43.23 -50.30
C TYR A 19 14.06 -43.46 -49.75
N ALA A 20 13.57 -44.68 -49.69
CA ALA A 20 12.29 -45.05 -49.10
C ALA A 20 12.26 -44.84 -47.57
N VAL A 21 13.36 -45.09 -46.87
CA VAL A 21 13.45 -44.84 -45.43
C VAL A 21 13.53 -43.33 -45.13
N LEU A 22 14.24 -42.54 -45.98
CA LEU A 22 14.30 -41.09 -45.83
C LEU A 22 12.96 -40.39 -46.13
N THR A 23 12.18 -40.90 -47.11
CA THR A 23 10.84 -40.37 -47.41
C THR A 23 9.81 -40.77 -46.36
N TYR A 24 9.96 -41.92 -45.70
CA TYR A 24 9.08 -42.35 -44.60
C TYR A 24 9.36 -41.57 -43.29
N ALA A 25 10.62 -41.24 -43.02
CA ALA A 25 10.98 -40.38 -41.91
C ALA A 25 10.50 -38.92 -42.09
N ALA A 26 10.49 -38.41 -43.34
CA ALA A 26 9.97 -37.08 -43.64
C ALA A 26 8.44 -36.98 -43.65
N ALA A 27 7.73 -38.11 -43.80
CA ALA A 27 6.26 -38.20 -43.71
C ALA A 27 5.74 -38.39 -42.27
N ALA A 28 6.57 -38.88 -41.35
CA ALA A 28 6.19 -39.10 -39.96
C ALA A 28 6.28 -37.81 -39.11
N GLU A 29 6.81 -36.69 -39.66
CA GLU A 29 6.99 -35.45 -38.93
C GLU A 29 5.88 -34.41 -39.18
N LYS A 30 4.74 -34.82 -39.74
CA LYS A 30 3.62 -33.91 -40.02
C LYS A 30 2.28 -34.39 -39.46
N THR A 31 2.30 -34.99 -38.29
CA THR A 31 1.08 -35.06 -37.44
C THR A 31 1.44 -34.65 -36.00
N ASN A 32 2.05 -33.45 -35.84
CA ASN A 32 1.84 -32.69 -34.64
C ASN A 32 0.44 -32.08 -34.77
N ASP A 33 -0.55 -32.88 -34.43
CA ASP A 33 -1.83 -32.40 -33.99
C ASP A 33 -1.57 -31.69 -32.65
N SER A 34 -1.09 -30.45 -32.76
CA SER A 34 -1.16 -29.53 -31.64
C SER A 34 -2.64 -29.25 -31.41
N SER A 35 -3.27 -30.19 -30.69
CA SER A 35 -4.47 -29.84 -29.91
C SER A 35 -4.04 -28.61 -29.06
N THR A 36 -4.23 -27.43 -29.59
CA THR A 36 -4.23 -26.21 -28.81
C THR A 36 -5.38 -26.34 -27.83
N VAL A 37 -5.10 -26.97 -26.69
CA VAL A 37 -5.94 -26.83 -25.52
C VAL A 37 -6.08 -25.32 -25.35
N PRO A 38 -7.28 -24.75 -25.49
CA PRO A 38 -7.44 -23.33 -25.28
C PRO A 38 -7.01 -23.04 -23.85
N THR A 39 -5.83 -22.47 -23.69
CA THR A 39 -5.38 -22.01 -22.40
C THR A 39 -6.23 -20.80 -22.08
N TYR A 40 -7.31 -21.00 -21.37
CA TYR A 40 -8.10 -19.92 -20.78
C TYR A 40 -7.22 -19.20 -19.77
N ARG A 41 -6.54 -18.14 -20.21
CA ARG A 41 -5.98 -17.13 -19.30
C ARG A 41 -7.12 -16.24 -18.84
N SER A 42 -7.80 -16.65 -17.79
CA SER A 42 -8.69 -15.75 -17.06
C SER A 42 -7.81 -14.78 -16.25
N ILE A 43 -7.65 -13.56 -16.73
CA ILE A 43 -7.12 -12.48 -15.90
C ILE A 43 -8.29 -12.08 -14.99
N VAL A 44 -8.37 -12.70 -13.82
CA VAL A 44 -9.30 -12.28 -12.79
C VAL A 44 -8.68 -11.09 -12.11
N SER A 45 -9.09 -9.90 -12.50
CA SER A 45 -8.76 -8.67 -11.78
C SER A 45 -9.64 -8.60 -10.54
N GLN A 46 -9.04 -8.65 -9.37
CA GLN A 46 -9.72 -8.55 -8.09
C GLN A 46 -9.35 -7.24 -7.41
N VAL A 47 -10.33 -6.63 -6.78
CA VAL A 47 -10.14 -5.48 -5.92
C VAL A 47 -10.17 -5.96 -4.48
N GLN A 48 -9.11 -5.63 -3.73
CA GLN A 48 -9.02 -5.88 -2.30
C GLN A 48 -9.11 -4.55 -1.56
N VAL A 49 -10.01 -4.48 -0.59
CA VAL A 49 -10.25 -3.28 0.22
C VAL A 49 -10.10 -3.63 1.69
N THR A 50 -9.18 -2.96 2.36
CA THR A 50 -9.07 -2.95 3.82
C THR A 50 -9.94 -1.82 4.36
N PHE A 51 -10.71 -2.11 5.40
CA PHE A 51 -11.58 -1.14 6.04
C PHE A 51 -11.86 -1.50 7.50
N PHE A 52 -12.34 -0.55 8.25
CA PHE A 52 -12.95 -0.76 9.57
C PHE A 52 -14.20 0.12 9.68
N ALA A 53 -15.00 -0.12 10.70
CA ALA A 53 -16.16 0.70 10.99
C ALA A 53 -16.11 1.22 12.42
N THR A 54 -16.68 2.41 12.63
CA THR A 54 -16.86 3.00 13.95
C THR A 54 -18.34 3.25 14.24
N ASP A 55 -18.69 3.23 15.53
CA ASP A 55 -20.00 3.64 16.05
C ASP A 55 -20.09 5.18 16.15
N GLU A 56 -21.24 5.68 16.62
CA GLU A 56 -21.50 7.12 16.88
C GLU A 56 -20.50 7.78 17.83
N ASN A 57 -19.85 6.99 18.68
CA ASN A 57 -18.84 7.46 19.63
C ASN A 57 -17.40 7.31 19.09
N ASN A 58 -17.25 7.08 17.79
CA ASN A 58 -15.97 6.81 17.12
C ASN A 58 -15.21 5.59 17.69
N ARG A 59 -15.91 4.60 18.25
CA ARG A 59 -15.31 3.36 18.74
C ARG A 59 -15.35 2.30 17.65
N PRO A 60 -14.24 1.56 17.42
CA PRO A 60 -14.22 0.51 16.43
C PRO A 60 -15.23 -0.61 16.71
N VAL A 61 -15.84 -1.12 15.66
CA VAL A 61 -16.83 -2.21 15.72
C VAL A 61 -16.20 -3.50 15.22
N ALA A 62 -16.03 -4.46 16.12
CA ALA A 62 -15.29 -5.70 15.86
C ALA A 62 -16.15 -6.89 15.33
N ALA A 63 -17.46 -6.74 15.20
CA ALA A 63 -18.36 -7.86 14.84
C ALA A 63 -19.20 -7.52 13.61
N LEU A 64 -18.52 -7.23 12.48
CA LEU A 64 -19.18 -6.98 11.20
C LEU A 64 -19.43 -8.28 10.44
N THR A 65 -20.53 -8.31 9.69
CA THR A 65 -20.89 -9.37 8.76
C THR A 65 -21.01 -8.82 7.33
N LYS A 66 -21.04 -9.71 6.34
CA LYS A 66 -21.21 -9.33 4.93
C LYS A 66 -22.52 -8.58 4.65
N SER A 67 -23.51 -8.72 5.53
CA SER A 67 -24.81 -8.06 5.39
C SER A 67 -24.84 -6.63 5.93
N ASP A 68 -23.83 -6.21 6.71
CA ASP A 68 -23.85 -4.89 7.35
C ASP A 68 -23.44 -3.75 6.42
N PHE A 69 -22.83 -4.08 5.28
CA PHE A 69 -22.33 -3.10 4.34
C PHE A 69 -22.51 -3.50 2.87
N ALA A 70 -22.44 -2.52 2.00
CA ALA A 70 -22.27 -2.68 0.56
C ALA A 70 -21.07 -1.85 0.11
N VAL A 71 -20.31 -2.38 -0.86
CA VAL A 71 -19.26 -1.63 -1.54
C VAL A 71 -19.85 -0.94 -2.74
N VAL A 72 -19.55 0.34 -2.93
CA VAL A 72 -19.89 1.11 -4.13
C VAL A 72 -18.59 1.42 -4.87
N ASP A 73 -18.43 0.87 -6.07
CA ASP A 73 -17.26 1.03 -6.92
C ASP A 73 -17.67 1.70 -8.23
N ASN A 74 -17.18 2.91 -8.50
CA ASN A 74 -17.60 3.75 -9.65
C ASN A 74 -19.13 3.85 -9.80
N GLY A 75 -19.85 3.96 -8.69
CA GLY A 75 -21.31 4.03 -8.67
C GLY A 75 -22.02 2.67 -8.81
N LEU A 76 -21.31 1.57 -8.98
CA LEU A 76 -21.89 0.23 -9.02
C LEU A 76 -21.92 -0.38 -7.61
N VAL A 77 -23.08 -0.88 -7.18
CA VAL A 77 -23.23 -1.50 -5.87
C VAL A 77 -22.81 -2.97 -5.93
N ILE A 78 -21.76 -3.31 -5.19
CA ILE A 78 -21.21 -4.66 -5.07
C ILE A 78 -21.71 -5.29 -3.77
N ARG A 79 -22.38 -6.42 -3.86
CA ARG A 79 -22.87 -7.21 -2.71
C ARG A 79 -22.34 -8.64 -2.70
N ILE A 80 -21.73 -9.07 -3.80
CA ILE A 80 -21.16 -10.41 -3.94
C ILE A 80 -19.66 -10.29 -3.73
N PHE A 81 -19.15 -10.85 -2.64
CA PHE A 81 -17.77 -10.83 -2.27
C PHE A 81 -17.12 -12.20 -2.46
N ARG A 82 -15.91 -12.22 -3.01
CA ARG A 82 -15.08 -13.43 -3.10
C ARG A 82 -14.58 -13.86 -1.73
N SER A 83 -14.15 -12.90 -0.91
CA SER A 83 -13.77 -13.13 0.47
C SER A 83 -14.16 -11.95 1.35
N PHE A 84 -14.35 -12.22 2.62
CA PHE A 84 -14.49 -11.25 3.69
C PHE A 84 -13.91 -11.87 4.94
N THR A 85 -12.83 -11.29 5.46
CA THR A 85 -12.07 -11.82 6.59
C THR A 85 -11.70 -10.70 7.55
N ALA A 86 -11.62 -11.01 8.83
CA ALA A 86 -10.97 -10.12 9.78
C ALA A 86 -9.48 -9.99 9.42
N ALA A 87 -8.91 -8.84 9.68
CA ALA A 87 -7.53 -8.51 9.31
C ALA A 87 -6.59 -8.40 10.53
N ASP A 88 -7.07 -8.78 11.70
CA ASP A 88 -6.36 -8.69 12.98
C ASP A 88 -5.11 -9.57 13.06
N GLU A 89 -5.09 -10.69 12.33
CA GLU A 89 -3.94 -11.62 12.28
C GLU A 89 -2.86 -11.22 11.28
N ASN A 90 -3.13 -10.24 10.40
CA ASN A 90 -2.17 -9.84 9.38
C ASN A 90 -1.07 -8.95 10.00
N ALA A 91 0.18 -9.29 9.71
CA ALA A 91 1.33 -8.47 10.06
C ALA A 91 1.19 -7.02 9.56
N LEU A 92 1.77 -6.07 10.28
CA LEU A 92 1.77 -4.66 9.92
C LEU A 92 3.14 -4.24 9.41
N ASP A 93 3.17 -3.45 8.35
CA ASP A 93 4.32 -2.65 7.93
C ASP A 93 4.00 -1.18 8.20
N VAL A 94 4.56 -0.66 9.27
CA VAL A 94 4.25 0.68 9.78
C VAL A 94 5.39 1.62 9.43
N VAL A 95 5.06 2.77 8.87
CA VAL A 95 5.99 3.90 8.72
C VAL A 95 5.51 5.04 9.60
N ALA A 96 6.33 5.45 10.55
CA ALA A 96 6.13 6.71 11.27
C ALA A 96 6.85 7.83 10.51
N LEU A 97 6.11 8.83 10.05
CA LEU A 97 6.63 10.03 9.39
C LEU A 97 6.50 11.22 10.33
N VAL A 98 7.62 11.77 10.77
CA VAL A 98 7.67 12.75 11.85
C VAL A 98 8.13 14.13 11.32
N ASP A 99 7.29 15.12 11.51
CA ASP A 99 7.59 16.52 11.23
C ASP A 99 8.41 17.13 12.38
N LEU A 100 9.58 17.64 12.04
CA LEU A 100 10.49 18.32 12.97
C LEU A 100 10.61 19.83 12.69
N SER A 101 9.72 20.39 11.88
CA SER A 101 9.72 21.80 11.55
C SER A 101 9.52 22.71 12.76
N GLU A 102 9.83 23.99 12.62
CA GLU A 102 9.76 24.96 13.71
C GLU A 102 8.37 25.10 14.32
N SER A 103 7.30 24.99 13.53
CA SER A 103 5.91 25.09 13.99
C SER A 103 5.51 23.95 14.94
N VAL A 104 6.11 22.76 14.79
CA VAL A 104 5.87 21.56 15.60
C VAL A 104 6.74 21.51 16.85
N ALA A 105 7.87 22.21 16.88
CA ALA A 105 8.89 22.15 17.94
C ALA A 105 8.33 22.14 19.38
N PRO A 106 7.31 22.94 19.76
CA PRO A 106 6.78 22.93 21.12
C PRO A 106 6.13 21.61 21.56
N ARG A 107 5.66 20.78 20.60
CA ARG A 107 4.94 19.52 20.85
C ARG A 107 5.67 18.29 20.36
N PHE A 108 6.79 18.50 19.78
CA PHE A 108 7.67 17.46 19.25
C PHE A 108 7.91 16.32 20.26
N ARG A 109 8.11 16.62 21.54
CA ARG A 109 8.32 15.64 22.59
C ARG A 109 7.13 14.70 22.80
N VAL A 110 5.89 15.17 22.53
CA VAL A 110 4.69 14.34 22.63
C VAL A 110 4.66 13.39 21.43
N ALA A 111 4.88 13.91 20.23
CA ALA A 111 4.94 13.07 19.01
C ALA A 111 6.00 11.97 19.15
N ILE A 112 7.21 12.30 19.60
CA ILE A 112 8.28 11.31 19.83
C ILE A 112 7.85 10.24 20.83
N ARG A 113 7.17 10.61 21.91
CA ARG A 113 6.69 9.64 22.92
C ARG A 113 5.68 8.67 22.32
N GLU A 114 4.78 9.13 21.44
CA GLU A 114 3.85 8.26 20.73
C GLU A 114 4.58 7.30 19.76
N VAL A 115 5.61 7.80 19.06
CA VAL A 115 6.47 6.95 18.21
C VAL A 115 7.24 5.92 19.05
N GLU A 116 7.79 6.31 20.20
CA GLU A 116 8.43 5.37 21.13
C GLU A 116 7.48 4.27 21.60
N GLN A 117 6.23 4.62 21.90
CA GLN A 117 5.20 3.63 22.27
C GLN A 117 4.87 2.68 21.12
N LEU A 118 4.78 3.18 19.88
CA LEU A 118 4.57 2.37 18.70
C LEU A 118 5.69 1.34 18.53
N VAL A 119 6.94 1.81 18.57
CA VAL A 119 8.13 0.97 18.41
C VAL A 119 8.28 -0.03 19.57
N ALA A 120 7.94 0.36 20.80
CA ALA A 120 7.98 -0.54 21.96
C ALA A 120 6.95 -1.67 21.85
N ARG A 121 5.80 -1.43 21.21
CA ARG A 121 4.76 -2.44 21.00
C ARG A 121 5.10 -3.45 19.92
N GLU A 122 5.83 -3.04 18.88
CA GLU A 122 6.36 -3.96 17.85
C GLU A 122 7.14 -5.11 18.48
N GLN A 123 7.89 -4.86 19.56
CA GLN A 123 8.61 -5.90 20.29
C GLN A 123 7.69 -6.96 20.93
N SER A 124 6.40 -6.66 21.06
CA SER A 124 5.39 -7.54 21.65
C SER A 124 4.62 -8.37 20.61
N ILE A 125 4.70 -8.00 19.33
CA ILE A 125 4.03 -8.66 18.19
C ILE A 125 5.14 -9.08 17.23
N ALA A 126 5.47 -10.36 17.21
CA ALA A 126 6.67 -10.90 16.53
C ALA A 126 6.76 -10.64 15.02
N ASP A 127 5.65 -10.27 14.38
CA ASP A 127 5.55 -10.15 12.91
C ASP A 127 5.37 -8.72 12.40
N ASP A 128 5.23 -7.71 13.27
CA ASP A 128 5.12 -6.33 12.82
C ASP A 128 6.49 -5.73 12.51
N ASN A 129 6.51 -4.75 11.61
CA ASN A 129 7.72 -4.04 11.23
C ASN A 129 7.48 -2.53 11.26
N VAL A 130 8.36 -1.78 11.91
CA VAL A 130 8.29 -0.32 11.99
C VAL A 130 9.51 0.30 11.36
N ALA A 131 9.27 1.31 10.51
CA ALA A 131 10.27 2.24 10.00
C ALA A 131 9.97 3.65 10.52
N VAL A 132 11.00 4.47 10.69
CA VAL A 132 10.87 5.86 11.15
C VAL A 132 11.57 6.78 10.17
N LEU A 133 10.81 7.74 9.66
CA LEU A 133 11.23 8.79 8.74
C LEU A 133 10.97 10.16 9.39
N TYR A 134 11.77 11.16 9.08
CA TYR A 134 11.53 12.52 9.57
C TYR A 134 11.90 13.58 8.52
N PHE A 135 11.30 14.75 8.62
CA PHE A 135 11.55 15.91 7.75
C PHE A 135 11.51 17.22 8.54
N GLY A 136 11.93 18.32 7.95
CA GLY A 136 11.87 19.65 8.58
C GLY A 136 12.97 19.97 9.60
N ALA A 137 14.09 19.21 9.63
CA ALA A 137 15.21 19.48 10.51
C ALA A 137 16.19 20.51 9.90
N GLU A 138 16.87 21.32 10.74
CA GLU A 138 17.89 22.28 10.29
C GLU A 138 19.09 21.62 9.60
N SER A 139 19.43 20.40 10.01
CA SER A 139 20.58 19.67 9.47
C SER A 139 20.18 18.23 9.15
N GLY A 140 19.97 17.94 7.88
CA GLY A 140 19.95 16.55 7.40
C GLY A 140 18.63 16.01 6.87
N GLY A 141 17.55 16.77 6.82
CA GLY A 141 16.31 16.36 6.16
C GLY A 141 16.24 16.70 4.67
N THR A 142 17.31 17.28 4.14
CA THR A 142 17.42 17.69 2.74
C THR A 142 18.71 17.12 2.15
N SER A 143 18.80 15.82 1.99
CA SER A 143 19.81 15.30 1.08
C SER A 143 19.32 15.61 -0.33
N GLY A 144 19.74 16.78 -0.87
CA GLY A 144 19.48 17.13 -2.24
C GLY A 144 20.03 16.03 -3.14
N ALA A 145 19.14 15.26 -3.73
CA ALA A 145 19.48 14.58 -4.96
C ALA A 145 19.82 15.67 -5.98
N ALA A 146 20.65 15.36 -6.96
CA ALA A 146 21.00 16.26 -8.05
C ALA A 146 19.79 16.83 -8.82
N SER A 147 18.57 16.37 -8.50
CA SER A 147 17.27 16.79 -9.02
C SER A 147 16.61 17.95 -8.24
N GLY A 148 17.19 18.41 -7.13
CA GLY A 148 16.57 19.44 -6.27
C GLY A 148 15.39 18.92 -5.43
N GLU A 149 15.11 17.64 -5.45
CA GLU A 149 14.02 16.99 -4.72
C GLU A 149 14.33 16.95 -3.21
N ILE A 150 13.36 17.38 -2.40
CA ILE A 150 13.45 17.37 -0.94
C ILE A 150 12.92 16.04 -0.45
N ARG A 151 13.75 15.24 0.23
CA ARG A 151 13.36 13.91 0.73
C ARG A 151 13.44 13.85 2.24
N PRO A 152 12.53 13.13 2.92
CA PRO A 152 12.66 12.80 4.33
C PRO A 152 13.96 12.05 4.61
N ALA A 153 14.53 12.30 5.78
CA ALA A 153 15.61 11.46 6.28
C ALA A 153 15.04 10.16 6.85
N ILE A 154 15.74 9.06 6.59
CA ILE A 154 15.41 7.74 7.14
C ILE A 154 16.22 7.58 8.43
N LEU A 155 15.53 7.59 9.57
CA LEU A 155 16.16 7.29 10.85
C LEU A 155 16.45 5.79 10.95
N CYS A 156 15.47 4.98 10.56
CA CYS A 156 15.53 3.55 10.59
C CYS A 156 14.56 3.00 9.53
N SER A 157 15.00 2.08 8.67
CA SER A 157 14.22 1.58 7.54
C SER A 157 13.38 0.34 7.86
N SER A 158 13.68 -0.37 8.94
CA SER A 158 12.94 -1.55 9.40
C SER A 158 13.39 -1.97 10.79
N GLY A 159 12.49 -2.61 11.56
CA GLY A 159 12.80 -3.16 12.87
C GLY A 159 13.34 -2.12 13.85
N CYS A 160 12.79 -0.91 13.82
CA CYS A 160 13.22 0.18 14.70
C CYS A 160 12.99 -0.19 16.16
N ARG A 161 14.02 0.01 17.00
CA ARG A 161 13.95 -0.27 18.44
C ARG A 161 13.87 1.02 19.23
N ALA A 162 12.96 1.04 20.21
CA ALA A 162 12.63 2.23 20.98
C ALA A 162 13.83 2.88 21.68
N SER A 163 14.76 2.07 22.21
CA SER A 163 15.80 2.56 23.10
C SER A 163 16.87 3.41 22.43
N ASP A 164 17.22 3.12 21.17
CA ASP A 164 18.43 3.67 20.57
C ASP A 164 18.16 4.55 19.34
N SER A 165 17.10 4.23 18.59
CA SER A 165 16.82 4.91 17.32
C SER A 165 15.86 6.08 17.50
N VAL A 166 14.71 5.86 18.15
CA VAL A 166 13.67 6.89 18.25
C VAL A 166 14.07 7.99 19.21
N SER A 167 14.73 7.65 20.33
CA SER A 167 15.24 8.65 21.28
C SER A 167 16.26 9.60 20.66
N SER A 168 16.95 9.18 19.58
CA SER A 168 17.88 10.05 18.85
C SER A 168 17.16 11.20 18.14
N LEU A 169 15.86 11.07 17.81
CA LEU A 169 15.06 12.20 17.30
C LEU A 169 15.02 13.38 18.27
N LEU A 170 15.11 13.14 19.59
CA LEU A 170 15.15 14.19 20.60
C LEU A 170 16.44 15.01 20.54
N THR A 171 17.48 14.48 19.92
CA THR A 171 18.77 15.17 19.71
C THR A 171 18.83 15.89 18.37
N VAL A 172 17.93 15.56 17.44
CA VAL A 172 17.82 16.29 16.16
C VAL A 172 17.31 17.69 16.43
N LYS A 173 18.03 18.69 15.95
CA LYS A 173 17.61 20.06 16.05
C LYS A 173 16.47 20.32 15.08
N GLY A 174 15.26 20.42 15.63
CA GLY A 174 14.08 20.82 14.89
C GLY A 174 14.19 22.27 14.43
N GLY A 175 13.59 22.58 13.31
CA GLY A 175 13.59 23.92 12.72
C GLY A 175 13.69 23.86 11.20
N GLY A 176 13.39 24.97 10.55
CA GLY A 176 13.43 25.06 9.10
C GLY A 176 12.06 24.90 8.44
N ALA A 177 12.10 24.83 7.12
CA ALA A 177 10.92 24.75 6.29
C ALA A 177 10.29 23.35 6.29
N THR A 178 9.01 23.29 5.96
CA THR A 178 8.20 22.07 6.03
C THR A 178 7.86 21.56 4.62
N PRO A 179 8.56 20.54 4.09
CA PRO A 179 8.25 19.90 2.82
C PRO A 179 7.25 18.73 3.01
N LEU A 180 6.08 19.01 3.57
CA LEU A 180 5.10 17.98 3.96
C LEU A 180 4.59 17.16 2.76
N LEU A 181 4.27 17.83 1.65
CA LEU A 181 3.69 17.16 0.48
C LEU A 181 4.71 16.23 -0.17
N ASP A 182 5.94 16.68 -0.34
CA ASP A 182 7.06 15.87 -0.85
C ASP A 182 7.37 14.70 0.09
N ALA A 183 7.30 14.93 1.41
CA ALA A 183 7.51 13.90 2.42
C ALA A 183 6.43 12.81 2.39
N LEU A 184 5.16 13.17 2.15
CA LEU A 184 4.05 12.23 1.99
C LEU A 184 4.22 11.38 0.73
N ILE A 185 4.59 11.98 -0.40
CA ILE A 185 4.86 11.27 -1.65
C ILE A 185 5.98 10.26 -1.43
N PHE A 186 7.10 10.69 -0.85
CA PHE A 186 8.21 9.81 -0.54
C PHE A 186 7.83 8.66 0.40
N ALA A 187 7.09 8.94 1.48
CA ALA A 187 6.68 7.90 2.43
C ALA A 187 5.71 6.88 1.81
N SER A 188 4.82 7.33 0.92
CA SER A 188 3.91 6.45 0.18
C SER A 188 4.66 5.52 -0.79
N ASP A 189 5.67 6.06 -1.47
CA ASP A 189 6.56 5.30 -2.34
C ASP A 189 7.44 4.34 -1.52
N PHE A 190 8.02 4.81 -0.43
CA PHE A 190 8.81 4.00 0.49
C PHE A 190 8.03 2.78 0.99
N ILE A 191 6.81 2.96 1.47
CA ILE A 191 5.94 1.87 1.95
C ILE A 191 5.66 0.86 0.82
N SER A 192 5.33 1.33 -0.38
CA SER A 192 4.99 0.47 -1.50
C SER A 192 6.15 -0.44 -1.91
N HIS A 193 7.39 0.07 -1.85
CA HIS A 193 8.60 -0.66 -2.21
C HIS A 193 9.15 -1.58 -1.11
N HIS A 194 8.89 -1.27 0.17
CA HIS A 194 9.42 -2.02 1.31
C HIS A 194 8.38 -2.95 1.96
N ARG A 195 7.16 -2.98 1.42
CA ARG A 195 6.06 -3.80 1.96
C ARG A 195 6.37 -5.28 1.83
N ARG A 196 6.25 -6.02 2.94
CA ARG A 196 6.31 -7.47 2.97
C ARG A 196 5.04 -8.09 2.37
N ALA A 197 5.17 -9.25 1.73
CA ALA A 197 4.03 -9.95 1.17
C ALA A 197 3.03 -10.32 2.27
N GLY A 198 1.75 -9.95 2.09
CA GLY A 198 0.68 -10.22 3.05
C GLY A 198 0.59 -9.23 4.23
N ALA A 199 1.59 -8.37 4.45
CA ALA A 199 1.52 -7.34 5.47
C ALA A 199 0.63 -6.18 5.05
N ARG A 200 -0.03 -5.55 6.05
CA ARG A 200 -0.86 -4.36 5.86
C ARG A 200 0.00 -3.10 6.00
N PRO A 201 0.06 -2.26 4.97
CA PRO A 201 0.82 -1.02 5.04
C PRO A 201 0.06 0.05 5.85
N VAL A 202 0.76 0.69 6.78
CA VAL A 202 0.23 1.75 7.64
C VAL A 202 1.21 2.91 7.68
N LEU A 203 0.75 4.12 7.44
CA LEU A 203 1.52 5.35 7.60
C LEU A 203 0.95 6.15 8.77
N ILE A 204 1.77 6.50 9.74
CA ILE A 204 1.39 7.37 10.86
C ILE A 204 2.15 8.69 10.70
N LEU A 205 1.42 9.74 10.37
CA LEU A 205 1.95 11.07 10.11
C LEU A 205 1.78 11.95 11.35
N PHE A 206 2.87 12.47 11.88
CA PHE A 206 2.90 13.48 12.96
C PHE A 206 3.30 14.83 12.37
N SER A 207 2.35 15.76 12.20
CA SER A 207 2.58 17.09 11.63
C SER A 207 1.47 18.04 12.06
N ASP A 208 1.68 19.35 11.90
CA ASP A 208 0.61 20.35 12.00
C ASP A 208 -0.11 20.59 10.67
N GLY A 209 0.28 19.87 9.63
CA GLY A 209 -0.34 19.90 8.31
C GLY A 209 0.03 21.10 7.44
N ASN A 210 0.90 21.97 7.89
CA ASN A 210 1.36 23.11 7.10
C ASN A 210 2.52 22.70 6.19
N ASP A 211 2.42 23.11 4.93
CA ASP A 211 3.49 22.96 3.94
C ASP A 211 4.07 24.33 3.58
N THR A 212 5.38 24.41 3.40
CA THR A 212 6.03 25.69 3.09
C THR A 212 6.93 25.68 1.86
N ILE A 213 7.48 24.53 1.49
CA ILE A 213 8.50 24.46 0.43
C ILE A 213 8.41 23.25 -0.49
N SER A 214 7.36 22.42 -0.40
CA SER A 214 7.22 21.29 -1.30
C SER A 214 7.17 21.71 -2.76
N LEU A 215 7.73 20.88 -3.62
CA LEU A 215 7.68 21.06 -5.07
C LEU A 215 6.36 20.53 -5.67
N HIS A 216 5.75 19.55 -5.00
CA HIS A 216 4.51 18.94 -5.43
C HIS A 216 3.29 19.61 -4.80
N SER A 217 2.14 19.46 -5.45
CA SER A 217 0.86 19.97 -4.99
C SER A 217 0.18 19.01 -4.00
N ALA A 218 -0.77 19.52 -3.21
CA ALA A 218 -1.61 18.72 -2.33
C ALA A 218 -2.35 17.60 -3.08
N ARG A 219 -2.76 17.85 -4.35
CA ARG A 219 -3.40 16.84 -5.19
C ARG A 219 -2.47 15.68 -5.50
N GLU A 220 -1.22 15.96 -5.90
CA GLU A 220 -0.23 14.92 -6.18
C GLU A 220 0.12 14.11 -4.94
N ALA A 221 0.20 14.75 -3.77
CA ALA A 221 0.41 14.05 -2.51
C ALA A 221 -0.78 13.11 -2.17
N LEU A 222 -2.01 13.55 -2.37
CA LEU A 222 -3.20 12.71 -2.17
C LEU A 222 -3.26 11.53 -3.17
N GLU A 223 -2.93 11.78 -4.43
CA GLU A 223 -2.85 10.74 -5.47
C GLU A 223 -1.79 9.68 -5.09
N ALA A 224 -0.62 10.09 -4.58
CA ALA A 224 0.43 9.19 -4.12
C ALA A 224 -0.01 8.36 -2.90
N VAL A 225 -0.70 8.97 -1.94
CA VAL A 225 -1.24 8.28 -0.76
C VAL A 225 -2.23 7.19 -1.19
N VAL A 226 -3.16 7.51 -2.08
CA VAL A 226 -4.15 6.53 -2.58
C VAL A 226 -3.48 5.42 -3.39
N ALA A 227 -2.49 5.75 -4.23
CA ALA A 227 -1.75 4.79 -5.04
C ALA A 227 -0.88 3.87 -4.16
N GLY A 228 -0.27 4.40 -3.09
CA GLY A 228 0.54 3.62 -2.14
C GLY A 228 -0.26 2.59 -1.35
N GLY A 229 -1.58 2.81 -1.22
CA GLY A 229 -2.52 1.85 -0.61
C GLY A 229 -2.33 1.63 0.89
N ALA A 230 -1.59 2.49 1.58
CA ALA A 230 -1.44 2.46 3.03
C ALA A 230 -2.64 3.15 3.71
N LEU A 231 -3.05 2.65 4.88
CA LEU A 231 -3.93 3.40 5.78
C LEU A 231 -3.11 4.53 6.41
N VAL A 232 -3.52 5.78 6.24
CA VAL A 232 -2.83 6.92 6.82
C VAL A 232 -3.56 7.45 8.05
N TYR A 233 -2.88 7.38 9.18
CA TYR A 233 -3.33 7.99 10.43
C TYR A 233 -2.59 9.31 10.62
N SER A 234 -3.33 10.42 10.53
CA SER A 234 -2.75 11.76 10.75
C SER A 234 -2.92 12.18 12.19
N VAL A 235 -1.80 12.52 12.84
CA VAL A 235 -1.74 13.02 14.21
C VAL A 235 -1.37 14.49 14.17
N ASP A 236 -2.36 15.33 14.35
CA ASP A 236 -2.20 16.79 14.33
C ASP A 236 -1.47 17.27 15.59
N THR A 237 -0.26 17.75 15.40
CA THR A 237 0.60 18.34 16.43
C THR A 237 0.46 19.85 16.52
N GLY A 238 -0.43 20.46 15.72
CA GLY A 238 -0.66 21.89 15.65
C GLY A 238 -1.21 22.52 16.93
N LYS A 239 -1.33 23.84 17.00
CA LYS A 239 -1.92 24.55 18.15
C LYS A 239 -3.43 24.38 18.17
N PRO A 240 -4.08 24.35 19.35
CA PRO A 240 -5.53 24.41 19.44
C PRO A 240 -5.99 25.75 18.85
N ALA A 241 -6.60 25.66 17.70
CA ALA A 241 -7.23 26.79 17.04
C ALA A 241 -8.44 26.26 16.26
N ASN A 242 -9.28 27.17 15.74
CA ASN A 242 -10.27 26.81 14.74
C ASN A 242 -9.61 25.98 13.62
N PRO A 243 -10.35 25.11 12.92
CA PRO A 243 -9.78 24.24 11.90
C PRO A 243 -8.85 25.04 10.99
N SER A 244 -7.55 24.72 11.05
CA SER A 244 -6.55 25.33 10.18
C SER A 244 -6.59 24.67 8.81
N ALA A 245 -6.00 25.31 7.79
CA ALA A 245 -5.81 24.68 6.49
C ALA A 245 -4.99 23.38 6.64
N GLY A 246 -3.99 23.38 7.53
CA GLY A 246 -3.19 22.18 7.84
C GLY A 246 -4.03 21.06 8.43
N SER A 247 -4.83 21.33 9.46
CA SER A 247 -5.73 20.32 10.05
C SER A 247 -6.72 19.76 9.03
N MET A 248 -7.24 20.61 8.13
CA MET A 248 -8.15 20.14 7.06
C MET A 248 -7.41 19.24 6.07
N PHE A 249 -6.18 19.56 5.68
CA PHE A 249 -5.37 18.74 4.81
C PHE A 249 -5.06 17.39 5.46
N LEU A 250 -4.67 17.36 6.74
CA LEU A 250 -4.42 16.11 7.48
C LEU A 250 -5.68 15.21 7.53
N ARG A 251 -6.86 15.80 7.74
CA ARG A 251 -8.13 15.05 7.66
C ARG A 251 -8.35 14.48 6.28
N GLN A 252 -8.15 15.30 5.24
CA GLN A 252 -8.32 14.88 3.85
C GLN A 252 -7.38 13.70 3.48
N VAL A 253 -6.14 13.73 3.94
CA VAL A 253 -5.17 12.64 3.74
C VAL A 253 -5.64 11.34 4.40
N SER A 254 -6.09 11.43 5.65
CA SER A 254 -6.61 10.26 6.38
C SER A 254 -7.86 9.70 5.72
N ASP A 255 -8.83 10.54 5.40
CA ASP A 255 -10.09 10.15 4.76
C ASP A 255 -9.84 9.51 3.38
N ALA A 256 -8.91 10.06 2.58
CA ALA A 256 -8.58 9.52 1.26
C ALA A 256 -8.01 8.09 1.33
N SER A 257 -7.25 7.78 2.37
CA SER A 257 -6.60 6.48 2.58
C SER A 257 -7.47 5.46 3.32
N GLY A 258 -8.50 5.92 4.03
CA GLY A 258 -9.33 5.11 4.93
C GLY A 258 -8.79 4.99 6.35
N GLY A 259 -7.83 5.80 6.73
CA GLY A 259 -7.38 5.94 8.12
C GLY A 259 -8.20 6.97 8.90
N ARG A 260 -7.63 7.51 9.99
CA ARG A 260 -8.28 8.51 10.85
C ARG A 260 -7.35 9.67 11.20
N TYR A 261 -7.98 10.81 11.42
CA TYR A 261 -7.33 11.99 11.97
C TYR A 261 -7.48 12.02 13.49
N PHE A 262 -6.39 12.32 14.19
CA PHE A 262 -6.34 12.56 15.62
C PHE A 262 -5.72 13.94 15.89
N SER A 263 -6.25 14.66 16.87
CA SER A 263 -5.59 15.85 17.39
C SER A 263 -4.99 15.56 18.75
N LEU A 264 -3.73 15.88 18.96
CA LEU A 264 -3.09 15.80 20.27
C LEU A 264 -3.72 16.78 21.28
N GLN A 265 -4.56 17.70 20.81
CA GLN A 265 -5.28 18.70 21.61
C GLN A 265 -6.56 18.17 22.23
N ASP A 266 -7.20 17.22 21.57
CA ASP A 266 -8.52 16.69 21.96
C ASP A 266 -8.44 15.73 23.14
N GLY A 267 -7.28 15.66 23.79
CA GLY A 267 -7.08 14.84 24.98
C GLY A 267 -7.09 13.33 24.68
N VAL A 268 -6.76 12.92 23.46
CA VAL A 268 -6.55 11.50 23.15
C VAL A 268 -5.35 11.04 23.94
N ALA A 269 -5.60 10.45 25.09
CA ALA A 269 -4.58 10.06 26.07
C ALA A 269 -3.59 9.02 25.51
N ASN A 270 -3.94 8.35 24.40
CA ASN A 270 -3.11 7.36 23.75
C ASN A 270 -3.56 7.16 22.29
N VAL A 271 -3.04 7.98 21.39
CA VAL A 271 -3.32 7.91 19.93
C VAL A 271 -2.93 6.53 19.39
N MET A 272 -1.79 5.99 19.81
CA MET A 272 -1.34 4.69 19.34
C MET A 272 -2.25 3.54 19.76
N SER A 273 -2.88 3.61 20.94
CA SER A 273 -3.90 2.62 21.30
C SER A 273 -5.10 2.68 20.39
N ALA A 274 -5.60 3.86 20.08
CA ALA A 274 -6.75 4.04 19.17
C ALA A 274 -6.43 3.54 17.76
N VAL A 275 -5.25 3.85 17.23
CA VAL A 275 -4.78 3.34 15.93
C VAL A 275 -4.75 1.80 15.93
N LEU A 276 -4.20 1.18 16.97
CA LEU A 276 -4.12 -0.27 17.09
C LEU A 276 -5.50 -0.93 17.27
N GLU A 277 -6.43 -0.27 17.96
CA GLU A 277 -7.82 -0.73 18.07
C GLU A 277 -8.51 -0.74 16.69
N ASP A 278 -8.35 0.32 15.90
CA ASP A 278 -8.85 0.39 14.53
C ASP A 278 -8.27 -0.73 13.66
N LEU A 279 -6.95 -0.94 13.74
CA LEU A 279 -6.27 -1.96 12.96
C LEU A 279 -6.67 -3.38 13.34
N ARG A 280 -6.95 -3.64 14.62
CA ARG A 280 -7.48 -4.94 15.10
C ARG A 280 -8.92 -5.17 14.71
N ALA A 281 -9.73 -4.12 14.65
CA ALA A 281 -11.12 -4.18 14.20
C ALA A 281 -11.28 -4.09 12.67
N SER A 282 -10.18 -4.15 11.93
CA SER A 282 -10.20 -4.04 10.47
C SER A 282 -10.60 -5.34 9.81
N TYR A 283 -11.14 -5.20 8.61
CA TYR A 283 -11.56 -6.28 7.72
C TYR A 283 -10.95 -6.10 6.33
N VAL A 284 -10.84 -7.20 5.62
CA VAL A 284 -10.50 -7.22 4.21
C VAL A 284 -11.64 -7.83 3.43
N VAL A 285 -12.15 -7.10 2.44
CA VAL A 285 -13.11 -7.60 1.47
C VAL A 285 -12.45 -7.69 0.10
N THR A 286 -12.71 -8.79 -0.62
CA THR A 286 -12.25 -8.98 -2.00
C THR A 286 -13.45 -9.22 -2.90
N TYR A 287 -13.50 -8.57 -4.05
CA TYR A 287 -14.52 -8.73 -5.06
C TYR A 287 -13.92 -8.63 -6.47
N ASP A 288 -14.66 -9.10 -7.49
CA ASP A 288 -14.21 -9.00 -8.87
C ASP A 288 -14.31 -7.55 -9.35
N LEU A 289 -13.32 -7.10 -10.10
CA LEU A 289 -13.28 -5.75 -10.67
C LEU A 289 -14.53 -5.52 -11.53
N PRO A 290 -15.39 -4.55 -11.20
CA PRO A 290 -16.68 -4.37 -11.90
C PRO A 290 -16.53 -3.73 -13.28
N SER A 291 -15.43 -3.01 -13.51
CA SER A 291 -15.14 -2.33 -14.78
C SER A 291 -13.64 -2.35 -15.06
N GLN A 292 -13.27 -2.67 -16.30
CA GLN A 292 -11.88 -2.65 -16.77
C GLN A 292 -11.50 -1.28 -17.40
N GLN A 293 -12.20 -0.23 -17.07
CA GLN A 293 -11.86 1.12 -17.50
C GLN A 293 -10.58 1.58 -16.80
N ALA A 294 -9.60 2.02 -17.59
CA ALA A 294 -8.38 2.59 -17.01
C ALA A 294 -8.64 3.91 -16.25
N GLY A 295 -7.87 4.15 -15.22
CA GLY A 295 -7.91 5.39 -14.46
C GLY A 295 -8.39 5.20 -13.03
N PHE A 296 -8.84 6.30 -12.42
CA PHE A 296 -9.31 6.32 -11.04
C PHE A 296 -10.72 5.72 -10.90
N HIS A 297 -10.87 4.76 -9.99
CA HIS A 297 -12.13 4.18 -9.57
C HIS A 297 -12.49 4.69 -8.18
N SER A 298 -13.61 5.39 -8.06
CA SER A 298 -14.09 5.83 -6.75
C SER A 298 -14.64 4.66 -5.93
N LEU A 299 -14.35 4.66 -4.64
CA LEU A 299 -14.75 3.59 -3.72
C LEU A 299 -15.42 4.19 -2.48
N CYS A 300 -16.52 3.58 -2.05
CA CYS A 300 -17.20 3.92 -0.82
C CYS A 300 -17.84 2.67 -0.22
N LEU A 301 -17.76 2.50 1.10
CA LEU A 301 -18.53 1.51 1.83
C LEU A 301 -19.73 2.19 2.48
N MET A 302 -20.90 1.59 2.31
CA MET A 302 -22.15 2.12 2.82
C MET A 302 -22.80 1.14 3.79
N PRO A 303 -23.32 1.61 4.95
CA PRO A 303 -24.10 0.77 5.85
C PRO A 303 -25.41 0.32 5.17
N THR A 304 -25.83 -0.92 5.45
CA THR A 304 -27.08 -1.47 4.89
C THR A 304 -28.18 -1.62 5.94
N HIS A 305 -27.86 -1.96 7.17
CA HIS A 305 -28.82 -2.19 8.25
C HIS A 305 -28.64 -1.20 9.40
N ASN A 306 -27.44 -1.08 9.93
CA ASN A 306 -27.16 -0.11 10.99
C ASN A 306 -26.58 1.17 10.39
N LEU A 307 -27.43 2.16 10.18
CA LEU A 307 -27.07 3.44 9.55
C LEU A 307 -26.16 4.33 10.42
N ASN A 308 -25.96 3.97 11.70
CA ASN A 308 -25.09 4.69 12.61
C ASN A 308 -23.60 4.27 12.50
N LEU A 309 -23.31 3.29 11.63
CA LEU A 309 -21.95 2.90 11.35
C LEU A 309 -21.30 3.86 10.34
N THR A 310 -20.10 4.30 10.67
CA THR A 310 -19.22 5.01 9.74
C THR A 310 -18.12 4.06 9.28
N PHE A 311 -18.04 3.85 7.96
CA PHE A 311 -17.02 3.00 7.35
C PHE A 311 -15.80 3.83 6.93
N HIS A 312 -14.62 3.38 7.31
CA HIS A 312 -13.33 3.96 6.98
C HIS A 312 -12.62 3.05 5.97
N SER A 313 -12.50 3.50 4.75
CA SER A 313 -11.80 2.80 3.66
C SER A 313 -11.19 3.83 2.73
N ARG A 314 -10.19 3.44 1.94
CA ARG A 314 -9.70 4.31 0.87
C ARG A 314 -10.84 4.77 -0.02
N ASN A 315 -10.79 6.00 -0.51
CA ASN A 315 -11.84 6.59 -1.34
C ASN A 315 -11.78 6.16 -2.82
N GLY A 316 -10.77 5.37 -3.20
CA GLY A 316 -10.62 4.86 -4.56
C GLY A 316 -9.30 4.11 -4.77
N TYR A 317 -9.08 3.76 -6.03
CA TYR A 317 -7.84 3.14 -6.50
C TYR A 317 -7.62 3.44 -7.98
N TYR A 318 -6.38 3.31 -8.43
CA TYR A 318 -6.05 3.42 -9.85
C TYR A 318 -6.01 2.02 -10.47
N TYR A 319 -6.67 1.86 -11.60
CA TYR A 319 -6.60 0.65 -12.41
C TYR A 319 -5.88 0.93 -13.73
N GLU A 320 -4.84 0.17 -13.98
CA GLU A 320 -4.14 0.15 -15.26
C GLU A 320 -4.30 -1.23 -15.89
N PRO A 321 -4.97 -1.35 -17.05
CA PRO A 321 -5.02 -2.62 -17.75
C PRO A 321 -3.59 -2.96 -18.17
N SER A 322 -3.12 -4.18 -17.83
CA SER A 322 -1.83 -4.66 -18.31
C SER A 322 -1.82 -4.63 -19.85
N LEU A 323 -0.94 -3.84 -20.43
CA LEU A 323 -0.68 -3.85 -21.87
C LEU A 323 -0.31 -5.27 -22.27
N ARG A 324 -1.05 -5.84 -23.22
CA ARG A 324 -0.84 -7.17 -23.79
C ARG A 324 0.37 -7.16 -24.73
#